data_46b13fc2b891b6df067b72b09089a58f
#
_entry.id   46b13fc2b891b6df067b72b09089a58f
#
_cell.length_a   1.000
_cell.length_b   1.000
_cell.length_c   1.000
_cell.angle_alpha   90.00
_cell.angle_beta   90.00
_cell.angle_gamma   90.00
#
_symmetry.space_group_name_H-M   'P 1'
#
loop_
_entity.id
_entity.type
_entity.pdbx_description
1 polymer ?
#
loop_
_entity_poly.entity_id
_entity_poly.type
_entity_poly.pdbx_seq_one_letter_code
_entity_poly.pdbx_strand_id
1 'polypeptide(L)'
;MSTEERRFKAITELIDTVAAYSKRKVPIIVEGANDVRALRKLGMAGPILCVKSRRLGLVDFLDSISTHSEIIILTDFDREGRALAWRLRRDLSQMHVKTNVEIWKQLKALGRSEMVGIENLGKYLERLAVRSSAKGKPL
;
A
#
# COMPACT_ATOMS: atom_id res chain seq x y z
N MET A 1 -14.49 -5.71 -21.50
CA MET A 1 -13.56 -4.89 -20.69
C MET A 1 -12.13 -5.26 -21.04
N SER A 2 -11.27 -4.30 -21.36
CA SER A 2 -9.87 -4.55 -21.69
C SER A 2 -9.08 -4.95 -20.44
N THR A 3 -7.85 -5.43 -20.65
CA THR A 3 -6.94 -5.78 -19.55
C THR A 3 -6.63 -4.55 -18.70
N GLU A 4 -6.38 -3.40 -19.35
CA GLU A 4 -6.09 -2.14 -18.65
C GLU A 4 -7.30 -1.64 -17.85
N GLU A 5 -8.51 -1.77 -18.38
CA GLU A 5 -9.74 -1.40 -17.67
C GLU A 5 -9.96 -2.27 -16.45
N ARG A 6 -9.75 -3.58 -16.56
CA ARG A 6 -9.85 -4.53 -15.44
C ARG A 6 -8.85 -4.20 -14.35
N ARG A 7 -7.61 -3.89 -14.76
CA ARG A 7 -6.54 -3.55 -13.84
C ARG A 7 -6.82 -2.24 -13.12
N PHE A 8 -7.26 -1.23 -13.86
CA PHE A 8 -7.67 0.05 -13.29
C PHE A 8 -8.78 -0.14 -12.24
N LYS A 9 -9.82 -0.87 -12.61
CA LYS A 9 -10.94 -1.16 -11.71
C LYS A 9 -10.48 -1.90 -10.45
N ALA A 10 -9.67 -2.95 -10.61
CA ALA A 10 -9.18 -3.74 -9.49
C ALA A 10 -8.34 -2.91 -8.53
N ILE A 11 -7.45 -2.07 -9.05
CA ILE A 11 -6.60 -1.20 -8.23
C ILE A 11 -7.46 -0.16 -7.50
N THR A 12 -8.42 0.44 -8.19
CA THR A 12 -9.33 1.42 -7.58
C THR A 12 -10.12 0.79 -6.44
N GLU A 13 -10.60 -0.43 -6.60
CA GLU A 13 -11.31 -1.15 -5.54
C GLU A 13 -10.40 -1.43 -4.33
N LEU A 14 -9.13 -1.75 -4.57
CA LEU A 14 -8.17 -1.95 -3.48
C LEU A 14 -7.89 -0.64 -2.75
N ILE A 15 -7.77 0.47 -3.47
CA ILE A 15 -7.61 1.80 -2.86
C ILE A 15 -8.83 2.13 -2.00
N ASP A 16 -10.02 1.86 -2.47
CA ASP A 16 -11.25 2.07 -1.72
C ASP A 16 -11.28 1.23 -0.43
N THR A 17 -10.79 0.01 -0.51
CA THR A 17 -10.67 -0.88 0.65
C THR A 17 -9.70 -0.29 1.68
N VAL A 18 -8.53 0.19 1.23
CA VAL A 18 -7.56 0.83 2.12
C VAL A 18 -8.15 2.10 2.74
N ALA A 19 -8.89 2.89 1.95
CA ALA A 19 -9.55 4.10 2.43
C ALA A 19 -10.56 3.78 3.55
N ALA A 20 -11.31 2.70 3.41
CA ALA A 20 -12.25 2.25 4.44
C ALA A 20 -11.54 1.87 5.74
N TYR A 21 -10.42 1.15 5.64
CA TYR A 21 -9.58 0.84 6.81
C TYR A 21 -9.03 2.12 7.46
N SER A 22 -8.50 3.03 6.63
CA SER A 22 -7.93 4.29 7.10
C SER A 22 -8.97 5.13 7.86
N LYS A 23 -10.19 5.17 7.36
CA LYS A 23 -11.30 5.88 8.00
C LYS A 23 -11.61 5.32 9.39
N ARG A 24 -11.43 4.01 9.58
CA ARG A 24 -11.59 3.36 10.87
C ARG A 24 -10.35 3.43 11.76
N LYS A 25 -9.34 4.21 11.35
CA LYS A 25 -8.09 4.41 12.09
C LYS A 25 -7.19 3.18 12.15
N VAL A 26 -7.32 2.24 11.22
CA VAL A 26 -6.38 1.14 11.08
C VAL A 26 -5.08 1.72 10.46
N PRO A 27 -3.93 1.59 11.13
CA PRO A 27 -2.70 2.19 10.62
C PRO A 27 -2.20 1.50 9.35
N ILE A 28 -1.59 2.30 8.48
CA ILE A 28 -0.90 1.81 7.28
C ILE A 28 0.59 2.03 7.49
N ILE A 29 1.39 0.97 7.38
CA ILE A 29 2.85 1.08 7.47
C ILE A 29 3.45 1.13 6.08
N VAL A 30 4.30 2.12 5.83
CA VAL A 30 5.00 2.34 4.56
C VAL A 30 6.49 2.57 4.81
N GLU A 31 7.31 2.54 3.75
CA GLU A 31 8.76 2.71 3.89
C GLU A 31 9.19 4.15 4.02
N GLY A 32 8.72 5.04 3.16
CA GLY A 32 9.26 6.37 3.03
C GLY A 32 8.24 7.50 2.97
N ALA A 33 8.73 8.72 3.05
CA ALA A 33 7.90 9.92 3.07
C ALA A 33 7.11 10.13 1.76
N ASN A 34 7.65 9.69 0.62
CA ASN A 34 6.94 9.77 -0.66
C ASN A 34 5.70 8.91 -0.66
N ASP A 35 5.76 7.73 0.00
CA ASP A 35 4.61 6.85 0.14
C ASP A 35 3.53 7.51 1.00
N VAL A 36 3.93 8.17 2.07
CA VAL A 36 2.99 8.93 2.93
C VAL A 36 2.26 9.97 2.09
N ARG A 37 3.00 10.77 1.33
CA ARG A 37 2.40 11.80 0.47
C ARG A 37 1.45 11.21 -0.56
N ALA A 38 1.85 10.09 -1.16
CA ALA A 38 1.02 9.39 -2.15
C ALA A 38 -0.31 8.94 -1.54
N LEU A 39 -0.28 8.32 -0.36
CA LEU A 39 -1.49 7.89 0.32
C LEU A 39 -2.38 9.07 0.74
N ARG A 40 -1.78 10.16 1.20
CA ARG A 40 -2.53 11.38 1.56
C ARG A 40 -3.26 11.94 0.33
N LYS A 41 -2.60 11.97 -0.82
CA LYS A 41 -3.22 12.43 -2.09
C LYS A 41 -4.38 11.54 -2.51
N LEU A 42 -4.31 10.24 -2.18
CA LEU A 42 -5.39 9.30 -2.47
C LEU A 42 -6.54 9.37 -1.44
N GLY A 43 -6.46 10.28 -0.48
CA GLY A 43 -7.52 10.52 0.49
C GLY A 43 -7.41 9.73 1.80
N MET A 44 -6.28 9.08 2.06
CA MET A 44 -6.05 8.36 3.31
C MET A 44 -5.74 9.36 4.43
N ALA A 45 -6.71 9.62 5.29
CA ALA A 45 -6.58 10.60 6.37
C ALA A 45 -6.18 9.98 7.72
N GLY A 46 -6.26 8.66 7.85
CA GLY A 46 -5.93 7.96 9.09
C GLY A 46 -4.44 7.85 9.37
N PRO A 47 -4.04 7.09 10.40
CA PRO A 47 -2.63 6.99 10.77
C PRO A 47 -1.80 6.28 9.71
N ILE A 48 -0.65 6.87 9.38
CA ILE A 48 0.34 6.29 8.47
C ILE A 48 1.67 6.24 9.22
N LEU A 49 2.25 5.04 9.29
CA LEU A 49 3.50 4.78 10.00
C LEU A 49 4.62 4.62 8.99
N CYS A 50 5.61 5.51 9.03
CA CYS A 50 6.71 5.53 8.08
C CYS A 50 7.97 4.94 8.71
N VAL A 51 8.46 3.82 8.18
CA VAL A 51 9.61 3.10 8.73
C VAL A 51 10.88 3.94 8.69
N LYS A 52 11.15 4.61 7.57
CA LYS A 52 12.36 5.44 7.40
C LYS A 52 12.34 6.72 8.22
N SER A 53 11.18 7.16 8.67
CA SER A 53 11.05 8.35 9.52
C SER A 53 11.04 8.03 11.01
N ARG A 54 11.22 6.77 11.37
CA ARG A 54 11.24 6.37 12.78
C ARG A 54 12.46 6.96 13.50
N ARG A 55 12.25 7.35 14.74
CA ARG A 55 13.33 7.84 15.64
C ARG A 55 13.93 6.71 16.47
N LEU A 56 13.23 5.59 16.56
CA LEU A 56 13.62 4.43 17.35
C LEU A 56 14.28 3.38 16.46
N GLY A 57 15.07 2.48 17.05
CA GLY A 57 15.47 1.26 16.36
C GLY A 57 14.24 0.46 15.94
N LEU A 58 14.40 -0.47 15.00
CA LEU A 58 13.26 -1.19 14.46
C LEU A 58 12.50 -1.98 15.52
N VAL A 59 13.20 -2.63 16.45
CA VAL A 59 12.57 -3.42 17.53
C VAL A 59 11.69 -2.52 18.39
N ASP A 60 12.23 -1.39 18.84
CA ASP A 60 11.48 -0.45 19.68
C ASP A 60 10.35 0.21 18.91
N PHE A 61 10.54 0.48 17.62
CA PHE A 61 9.47 0.99 16.74
C PHE A 61 8.33 -0.01 16.67
N LEU A 62 8.61 -1.29 16.44
CA LEU A 62 7.59 -2.35 16.39
C LEU A 62 6.85 -2.46 17.73
N ASP A 63 7.59 -2.41 18.83
CA ASP A 63 7.00 -2.42 20.17
C ASP A 63 6.05 -1.24 20.35
N SER A 64 6.43 -0.05 19.91
CA SER A 64 5.61 1.15 20.04
C SER A 64 4.30 1.08 19.26
N ILE A 65 4.25 0.35 18.15
CA ILE A 65 3.06 0.21 17.32
C ILE A 65 2.26 -1.06 17.62
N SER A 66 2.74 -1.91 18.52
CA SER A 66 2.10 -3.19 18.87
C SER A 66 0.80 -3.02 19.66
N THR A 67 0.46 -1.80 20.07
CA THR A 67 -0.81 -1.49 20.73
C THR A 67 -2.00 -1.53 19.76
N HIS A 68 -1.75 -1.46 18.45
CA HIS A 68 -2.81 -1.57 17.45
C HIS A 68 -3.23 -3.03 17.27
N SER A 69 -4.52 -3.27 17.07
CA SER A 69 -5.04 -4.63 16.87
C SER A 69 -4.79 -5.13 15.45
N GLU A 70 -4.73 -4.22 14.49
CA GLU A 70 -4.51 -4.54 13.07
C GLU A 70 -3.67 -3.45 12.42
N ILE A 71 -2.77 -3.84 11.51
CA ILE A 71 -1.92 -2.91 10.72
C ILE A 71 -1.89 -3.41 9.28
N ILE A 72 -2.07 -2.48 8.32
CA ILE A 72 -1.91 -2.76 6.90
C ILE A 72 -0.47 -2.49 6.51
N ILE A 73 0.18 -3.43 5.83
CA ILE A 73 1.56 -3.30 5.39
C ILE A 73 1.58 -2.97 3.90
N LEU A 74 2.14 -1.81 3.55
CA LEU A 74 2.28 -1.35 2.16
C LEU A 74 3.71 -0.87 1.89
N THR A 75 4.67 -1.76 2.09
CA THR A 75 6.08 -1.52 1.74
C THR A 75 6.27 -1.60 0.22
N ASP A 76 7.45 -1.22 -0.28
CA ASP A 76 7.75 -1.31 -1.70
C ASP A 76 7.71 -2.76 -2.21
N PHE A 77 7.55 -2.93 -3.52
CA PHE A 77 7.42 -4.25 -4.15
C PHE A 77 8.75 -4.85 -4.58
N ASP A 78 9.84 -4.13 -4.40
CA ASP A 78 11.19 -4.60 -4.70
C ASP A 78 11.67 -5.63 -3.66
N ARG A 79 12.88 -6.12 -3.85
CA ARG A 79 13.46 -7.15 -2.96
C ARG A 79 13.52 -6.69 -1.51
N GLU A 80 13.97 -5.46 -1.27
CA GLU A 80 14.07 -4.92 0.09
C GLU A 80 12.69 -4.74 0.72
N GLY A 81 11.73 -4.23 -0.05
CA GLY A 81 10.37 -4.03 0.40
C GLY A 81 9.67 -5.34 0.73
N ARG A 82 9.92 -6.39 -0.06
CA ARG A 82 9.38 -7.72 0.23
C ARG A 82 9.97 -8.29 1.53
N ALA A 83 11.29 -8.16 1.70
CA ALA A 83 11.95 -8.62 2.92
C ALA A 83 11.41 -7.89 4.15
N LEU A 84 11.21 -6.58 4.03
CA LEU A 84 10.66 -5.76 5.10
C LEU A 84 9.22 -6.17 5.43
N ALA A 85 8.38 -6.39 4.42
CA ALA A 85 7.00 -6.83 4.62
C ALA A 85 6.93 -8.14 5.42
N TRP A 86 7.77 -9.12 5.07
CA TRP A 86 7.82 -10.40 5.76
C TRP A 86 8.31 -10.26 7.19
N ARG A 87 9.32 -9.42 7.42
CA ARG A 87 9.84 -9.16 8.77
C ARG A 87 8.78 -8.49 9.64
N LEU A 88 8.13 -7.45 9.12
CA LEU A 88 7.06 -6.76 9.85
C LEU A 88 5.92 -7.72 10.20
N ARG A 89 5.48 -8.51 9.23
CA ARG A 89 4.43 -9.49 9.46
C ARG A 89 4.80 -10.48 10.54
N ARG A 90 6.02 -11.05 10.46
CA ARG A 90 6.50 -12.04 11.42
C ARG A 90 6.55 -11.44 12.83
N ASP A 91 7.23 -10.31 12.99
CA ASP A 91 7.48 -9.71 14.29
C ASP A 91 6.19 -9.19 14.92
N LEU A 92 5.34 -8.53 14.16
CA LEU A 92 4.05 -8.05 14.66
C LEU A 92 3.09 -9.19 15.00
N SER A 93 3.11 -10.27 14.23
CA SER A 93 2.30 -11.46 14.54
C SER A 93 2.69 -12.08 15.88
N GLN A 94 3.99 -12.09 16.20
CA GLN A 94 4.48 -12.56 17.50
C GLN A 94 4.03 -11.64 18.64
N MET A 95 3.73 -10.40 18.35
CA MET A 95 3.18 -9.43 19.31
C MET A 95 1.64 -9.41 19.33
N HIS A 96 1.02 -10.39 18.68
CA HIS A 96 -0.45 -10.52 18.59
C HIS A 96 -1.14 -9.38 17.82
N VAL A 97 -0.42 -8.73 16.92
CA VAL A 97 -0.98 -7.74 16.00
C VAL A 97 -1.35 -8.44 14.69
N LYS A 98 -2.60 -8.31 14.28
CA LYS A 98 -3.04 -8.80 12.97
C LYS A 98 -2.44 -7.92 11.88
N THR A 99 -1.74 -8.53 10.93
CA THR A 99 -1.16 -7.80 9.80
C THR A 99 -1.92 -8.13 8.52
N ASN A 100 -2.23 -7.10 7.74
CA ASN A 100 -2.83 -7.27 6.43
C ASN A 100 -1.75 -7.06 5.36
N VAL A 101 -1.37 -8.13 4.68
CA VAL A 101 -0.45 -8.11 3.54
C VAL A 101 -1.14 -8.49 2.24
N GLU A 102 -2.43 -8.81 2.29
CA GLU A 102 -3.19 -9.27 1.13
C GLU A 102 -3.35 -8.17 0.09
N ILE A 103 -3.65 -6.95 0.54
CA ILE A 103 -3.75 -5.78 -0.34
C ILE A 103 -2.41 -5.54 -1.04
N TRP A 104 -1.30 -5.62 -0.31
CA TRP A 104 0.06 -5.49 -0.84
C TRP A 104 0.33 -6.51 -1.95
N LYS A 105 -0.02 -7.77 -1.69
CA LYS A 105 0.16 -8.84 -2.69
C LYS A 105 -0.64 -8.58 -3.96
N GLN A 106 -1.88 -8.16 -3.82
CA GLN A 106 -2.75 -7.88 -4.95
C GLN A 106 -2.28 -6.65 -5.74
N LEU A 107 -1.88 -5.58 -5.08
CA LEU A 107 -1.33 -4.39 -5.73
C LEU A 107 -0.05 -4.72 -6.49
N LYS A 108 0.84 -5.50 -5.87
CA LYS A 108 2.08 -5.95 -6.52
C LYS A 108 1.78 -6.74 -7.80
N ALA A 109 0.86 -7.68 -7.73
CA ALA A 109 0.48 -8.50 -8.88
C ALA A 109 -0.13 -7.65 -9.99
N LEU A 110 -1.00 -6.70 -9.65
CA LEU A 110 -1.65 -5.83 -10.63
C LEU A 110 -0.68 -4.83 -11.26
N GLY A 111 0.28 -4.33 -10.49
CA GLY A 111 1.28 -3.37 -10.97
C GLY A 111 2.36 -4.00 -11.83
N ARG A 112 2.60 -5.30 -11.65
CA ARG A 112 3.69 -6.03 -12.33
C ARG A 112 5.02 -5.30 -12.17
N SER A 113 5.77 -5.11 -13.29
CA SER A 113 7.03 -4.38 -13.30
C SER A 113 6.86 -2.87 -13.49
N GLU A 114 5.64 -2.39 -13.70
CA GLU A 114 5.38 -0.96 -13.97
C GLU A 114 5.24 -0.13 -12.69
N MET A 115 5.14 -0.78 -11.54
CA MET A 115 4.97 -0.10 -10.26
C MET A 115 5.88 -0.73 -9.21
N VAL A 116 6.79 0.06 -8.65
CA VAL A 116 7.78 -0.38 -7.66
C VAL A 116 7.22 -0.27 -6.23
N GLY A 117 6.30 0.63 -6.01
CA GLY A 117 5.73 0.87 -4.69
C GLY A 117 4.56 1.84 -4.74
N ILE A 118 4.07 2.17 -3.56
CA ILE A 118 2.88 3.02 -3.39
C ILE A 118 3.09 4.42 -3.98
N GLU A 119 4.30 4.96 -3.96
CA GLU A 119 4.59 6.29 -4.52
C GLU A 119 4.27 6.39 -6.01
N ASN A 120 4.27 5.26 -6.73
CA ASN A 120 3.98 5.21 -8.16
C ASN A 120 2.49 5.03 -8.48
N LEU A 121 1.67 4.78 -7.47
CA LEU A 121 0.29 4.32 -7.65
C LEU A 121 -0.57 5.32 -8.42
N GLY A 122 -0.51 6.60 -8.05
CA GLY A 122 -1.30 7.64 -8.72
C GLY A 122 -0.96 7.78 -10.20
N LYS A 123 0.34 7.83 -10.52
CA LYS A 123 0.79 7.93 -11.92
C LYS A 123 0.45 6.67 -12.72
N TYR A 124 0.55 5.52 -12.11
CA TYR A 124 0.18 4.26 -12.77
C TYR A 124 -1.31 4.25 -13.12
N LEU A 125 -2.17 4.70 -12.19
CA LEU A 125 -3.60 4.81 -12.46
C LEU A 125 -3.88 5.80 -13.59
N GLU A 126 -3.19 6.93 -13.64
CA GLU A 126 -3.32 7.89 -14.74
C GLU A 126 -2.97 7.26 -16.08
N ARG A 127 -1.87 6.50 -16.15
CA ARG A 127 -1.47 5.79 -17.36
C ARG A 127 -2.50 4.75 -17.79
N LEU A 128 -3.03 4.00 -16.84
CA LEU A 128 -4.07 3.00 -17.13
C LEU A 128 -5.36 3.66 -17.65
N ALA A 129 -5.74 4.78 -17.07
CA ALA A 129 -6.91 5.53 -17.50
C ALA A 129 -6.76 6.01 -18.94
N VAL A 130 -5.58 6.55 -19.30
CA VAL A 130 -5.29 7.00 -20.67
C VAL A 130 -5.31 5.81 -21.65
N ARG A 131 -4.67 4.69 -21.31
CA ARG A 131 -4.66 3.48 -22.12
C ARG A 131 -6.07 2.93 -22.33
N SER A 132 -6.86 2.86 -21.26
CA SER A 132 -8.26 2.41 -21.33
C SER A 132 -9.09 3.29 -22.23
N SER A 133 -9.01 4.62 -22.09
CA SER A 133 -9.73 5.57 -22.91
C SER A 133 -9.34 5.45 -24.38
N ALA A 134 -8.04 5.31 -24.68
CA ALA A 134 -7.56 5.18 -26.05
C ALA A 134 -8.09 3.90 -26.72
N LYS A 135 -8.15 2.79 -25.97
CA LYS A 135 -8.62 1.50 -26.48
C LYS A 135 -10.14 1.38 -26.50
N GLY A 136 -10.82 2.00 -25.56
CA GLY A 136 -12.26 1.90 -25.38
C GLY A 136 -13.08 2.92 -26.12
N LYS A 137 -12.47 3.93 -26.77
CA LYS A 137 -13.20 4.95 -27.52
C LYS A 137 -13.63 4.42 -28.88
N PRO A 138 -14.94 4.43 -29.18
CA PRO A 138 -15.38 4.24 -30.54
C PRO A 138 -14.88 5.41 -31.41
N LEU A 139 -14.48 5.08 -32.59
CA LEU A 139 -14.04 6.10 -33.55
C LEU A 139 -15.18 6.95 -34.05
#